data_ef28aa90ad0704ec56c0eb4b54cff311
#
_entry.id   ef28aa90ad0704ec56c0eb4b54cff311
#
_cell.length_a   1.000
_cell.length_b   1.000
_cell.length_c   1.000
_cell.angle_alpha   90.00
_cell.angle_beta   90.00
_cell.angle_gamma   90.00
#
_symmetry.space_group_name_H-M   'P 1'
#
loop_
_entity.id
_entity.type
_entity.pdbx_description
1 polymer ?
#
loop_
_entity_poly.entity_id
_entity_poly.type
_entity_poly.pdbx_seq_one_letter_code
_entity_poly.pdbx_strand_id
1 'polypeptide(L)'
;MIECNRTMEQAKRDFSAGRLNGALFIRVPMTRSDWTVRLAGAKGDTGMLLELKTLEPQVYTTLDSAVQALEKIGFSFSQLKIQ
;
A
#
# COMPACT_ATOMS: atom_id res chain seq x y z
N MET A 1 -4.22 -17.23 -4.65
CA MET A 1 -3.80 -15.84 -4.38
C MET A 1 -2.30 -15.80 -4.13
N ILE A 2 -1.60 -14.93 -4.79
CA ILE A 2 -0.14 -14.80 -4.67
C ILE A 2 0.16 -13.58 -3.83
N GLU A 3 1.00 -13.75 -2.80
CA GLU A 3 1.47 -12.62 -2.00
C GLU A 3 2.68 -11.99 -2.68
N CYS A 4 2.60 -10.67 -2.93
CA CYS A 4 3.66 -9.93 -3.60
C CYS A 4 3.87 -8.61 -2.87
N ASN A 5 4.73 -8.63 -1.87
CA ASN A 5 5.07 -7.44 -1.10
C ASN A 5 5.97 -6.53 -1.92
N ARG A 6 5.79 -5.22 -1.77
CA ARG A 6 6.53 -4.22 -2.56
C ARG A 6 7.03 -3.10 -1.68
N THR A 7 8.24 -2.64 -1.94
CA THR A 7 8.73 -1.37 -1.40
C THR A 7 8.12 -0.22 -2.18
N MET A 8 8.31 1.02 -1.69
CA MET A 8 7.79 2.21 -2.37
C MET A 8 8.26 2.30 -3.82
N GLU A 9 9.54 2.03 -4.06
CA GLU A 9 10.10 2.10 -5.41
C GLU A 9 9.51 1.03 -6.34
N GLN A 10 9.35 -0.19 -5.82
CA GLN A 10 8.72 -1.26 -6.58
C GLN A 10 7.26 -0.95 -6.88
N ALA A 11 6.55 -0.38 -5.91
CA ALA A 11 5.15 -0.01 -6.08
C ALA A 11 4.99 1.07 -7.14
N LYS A 12 5.85 2.09 -7.15
CA LYS A 12 5.84 3.14 -8.17
C LYS A 12 6.05 2.55 -9.56
N ARG A 13 7.01 1.66 -9.68
CA ARG A 13 7.34 1.01 -10.94
C ARG A 13 6.18 0.16 -11.44
N ASP A 14 5.60 -0.63 -10.54
CA ASP A 14 4.49 -1.51 -10.91
C ASP A 14 3.23 -0.73 -11.26
N PHE A 15 2.97 0.37 -10.55
CA PHE A 15 1.85 1.24 -10.89
C PHE A 15 2.02 1.84 -12.29
N SER A 16 3.21 2.36 -12.59
CA SER A 16 3.49 2.93 -13.91
C SER A 16 3.38 1.91 -15.03
N ALA A 17 3.66 0.64 -14.74
CA ALA A 17 3.55 -0.44 -15.72
C ALA A 17 2.14 -1.02 -15.82
N GLY A 18 1.17 -0.48 -15.08
CA GLY A 18 -0.20 -0.99 -15.08
C GLY A 18 -0.39 -2.28 -14.30
N ARG A 19 0.52 -2.62 -13.41
CA ARG A 19 0.47 -3.86 -12.63
C ARG A 19 -0.25 -3.74 -11.30
N LEU A 20 -0.56 -2.52 -10.88
CA LEU A 20 -1.34 -2.27 -9.67
C LEU A 20 -2.66 -1.62 -10.05
N ASN A 21 -3.76 -2.07 -9.45
CA ASN A 21 -5.07 -1.51 -9.73
C ASN A 21 -5.82 -1.02 -8.50
N GLY A 22 -5.27 -1.19 -7.31
CA GLY A 22 -5.93 -0.70 -6.10
C GLY A 22 -5.05 -0.81 -4.88
N ALA A 23 -5.54 -0.23 -3.80
CA ALA A 23 -4.88 -0.27 -2.51
C ALA A 23 -5.93 -0.27 -1.39
N LEU A 24 -5.57 -0.85 -0.26
CA LEU A 24 -6.45 -0.99 0.89
C LEU A 24 -5.71 -0.51 2.13
N PHE A 25 -6.33 0.37 2.91
CA PHE A 25 -5.79 0.79 4.19
C PHE A 25 -6.27 -0.18 5.27
N ILE A 26 -5.33 -0.76 6.00
CA ILE A 26 -5.64 -1.72 7.05
C ILE A 26 -5.18 -1.14 8.38
N ARG A 27 -6.11 -1.05 9.31
CA ARG A 27 -5.80 -0.58 10.66
C ARG A 27 -5.01 -1.65 11.40
N VAL A 28 -3.92 -1.22 12.05
CA VAL A 28 -3.10 -2.14 12.83
C VAL A 28 -3.86 -2.47 14.12
N PRO A 29 -4.10 -3.76 14.43
CA PRO A 29 -4.82 -4.14 15.64
C PRO A 29 -4.10 -3.67 16.90
N MET A 30 -4.88 -3.33 17.94
CA MET A 30 -4.38 -2.93 19.24
C MET A 30 -3.58 -1.63 19.26
N THR A 31 -3.65 -0.84 18.18
CA THR A 31 -3.09 0.51 18.15
C THR A 31 -4.24 1.52 18.03
N ARG A 32 -3.97 2.79 18.33
CA ARG A 32 -5.01 3.82 18.25
C ARG A 32 -5.28 4.29 16.84
N SER A 33 -4.20 4.47 16.06
CA SER A 33 -4.33 5.14 14.78
C SER A 33 -3.31 4.67 13.75
N ASP A 34 -2.66 3.54 13.98
CA ASP A 34 -1.66 3.05 13.05
C ASP A 34 -2.32 2.31 11.88
N TRP A 35 -1.75 2.51 10.71
CA TRP A 35 -2.27 1.95 9.46
C TRP A 35 -1.16 1.30 8.67
N THR A 36 -1.49 0.21 7.99
CA THR A 36 -0.65 -0.40 6.96
C THR A 36 -1.38 -0.34 5.63
N VAL A 37 -0.65 -0.57 4.55
CA VAL A 37 -1.21 -0.50 3.20
C VAL A 37 -1.03 -1.85 2.52
N ARG A 38 -2.14 -2.39 2.00
CA ARG A 38 -2.09 -3.59 1.17
C ARG A 38 -2.38 -3.17 -0.28
N LEU A 39 -1.51 -3.59 -1.17
CA LEU A 39 -1.61 -3.26 -2.58
C LEU A 39 -2.25 -4.41 -3.34
N ALA A 40 -3.13 -4.08 -4.27
CA ALA A 40 -3.80 -5.06 -5.11
C ALA A 40 -3.25 -4.98 -6.53
N GLY A 41 -2.73 -6.10 -7.01
CA GLY A 41 -2.20 -6.21 -8.35
C GLY A 41 -3.27 -6.50 -9.38
N ALA A 42 -2.99 -6.19 -10.64
CA ALA A 42 -3.91 -6.36 -11.74
C ALA A 42 -4.20 -7.84 -12.07
N LYS A 43 -3.35 -8.74 -11.62
CA LYS A 43 -3.48 -10.18 -11.85
C LYS A 43 -4.02 -10.95 -10.64
N GLY A 44 -4.59 -10.23 -9.68
CA GLY A 44 -5.14 -10.86 -8.49
C GLY A 44 -4.15 -11.10 -7.37
N ASP A 45 -2.91 -10.69 -7.55
CA ASP A 45 -1.91 -10.74 -6.48
C ASP A 45 -2.15 -9.61 -5.49
N THR A 46 -1.79 -9.84 -4.23
CA THR A 46 -1.86 -8.83 -3.19
C THR A 46 -0.59 -8.86 -2.37
N GLY A 47 -0.29 -7.77 -1.68
CA GLY A 47 0.86 -7.73 -0.79
C GLY A 47 0.92 -6.42 -0.04
N MET A 48 1.78 -6.39 0.97
CA MET A 48 1.95 -5.21 1.82
C MET A 48 2.96 -4.25 1.19
N LEU A 49 2.75 -2.96 1.47
CA LEU A 49 3.76 -1.95 1.20
C LEU A 49 4.81 -2.03 2.31
N LEU A 50 6.07 -2.22 1.93
CA LEU A 50 7.14 -2.48 2.87
C LEU A 50 8.02 -1.26 3.09
N GLU A 51 8.58 -1.17 4.30
CA GLU A 51 9.65 -0.22 4.59
C GLU A 51 10.96 -0.72 3.96
N LEU A 52 11.68 0.19 3.32
CA LEU A 52 12.88 -0.16 2.58
C LEU A 52 13.99 -0.75 3.45
N LYS A 53 14.16 -0.23 4.66
CA LYS A 53 15.27 -0.65 5.55
C LYS A 53 15.03 -2.00 6.19
N THR A 54 13.81 -2.24 6.67
CA THR A 54 13.49 -3.44 7.46
C THR A 54 12.79 -4.51 6.64
N LEU A 55 12.22 -4.15 5.49
CA LEU A 55 11.38 -4.99 4.66
C LEU A 55 10.18 -5.55 5.43
N GLU A 56 9.74 -4.84 6.46
CA GLU A 56 8.52 -5.11 7.19
C GLU A 56 7.42 -4.17 6.71
N PRO A 57 6.14 -4.50 6.95
CA PRO A 57 5.05 -3.61 6.51
C PRO A 57 5.26 -2.20 7.05
N GLN A 58 5.19 -1.21 6.15
CA GLN A 58 5.32 0.19 6.51
C GLN A 58 4.12 0.60 7.35
N VAL A 59 4.36 1.17 8.54
CA VAL A 59 3.32 1.64 9.44
C VAL A 59 3.22 3.15 9.33
N TYR A 60 1.98 3.64 9.16
CA TYR A 60 1.69 5.07 9.14
C TYR A 60 0.87 5.41 10.38
N THR A 61 1.24 6.49 11.06
CA THR A 61 0.57 6.88 12.30
C THR A 61 -0.74 7.62 12.08
N THR A 62 -1.00 8.06 10.86
CA THR A 62 -2.26 8.70 10.47
C THR A 62 -2.72 8.19 9.12
N LEU A 63 -4.02 8.22 8.90
CA LEU A 63 -4.56 7.86 7.60
C LEU A 63 -4.08 8.81 6.50
N ASP A 64 -3.96 10.09 6.83
CA ASP A 64 -3.46 11.10 5.88
C ASP A 64 -2.07 10.76 5.36
N SER A 65 -1.17 10.33 6.25
CA SER A 65 0.18 9.92 5.85
C SER A 65 0.15 8.74 4.89
N ALA A 66 -0.72 7.78 5.15
CA ALA A 66 -0.88 6.62 4.28
C ALA A 66 -1.44 7.03 2.91
N VAL A 67 -2.42 7.92 2.89
CA VAL A 67 -2.99 8.45 1.64
C VAL A 67 -1.92 9.17 0.83
N GLN A 68 -1.11 10.01 1.48
CA GLN A 68 -0.03 10.72 0.79
C GLN A 68 0.99 9.76 0.17
N ALA A 69 1.30 8.67 0.87
CA ALA A 69 2.22 7.67 0.34
C ALA A 69 1.66 7.04 -0.94
N LEU A 70 0.37 6.73 -0.97
CA LEU A 70 -0.26 6.15 -2.15
C LEU A 70 -0.35 7.15 -3.30
N GLU A 71 -0.57 8.41 -3.00
CA GLU A 71 -0.55 9.45 -4.03
C GLU A 71 0.83 9.58 -4.67
N LYS A 72 1.90 9.39 -3.89
CA LYS A 72 3.27 9.39 -4.44
C LYS A 72 3.51 8.21 -5.36
N ILE A 73 2.85 7.08 -5.12
CA ILE A 73 2.91 5.92 -6.01
C ILE A 73 2.20 6.24 -7.34
N GLY A 74 1.13 7.00 -7.28
CA GLY A 74 0.37 7.40 -8.44
C GLY A 74 -1.13 7.17 -8.33
N PHE A 75 -1.61 6.59 -7.24
CA PHE A 75 -3.04 6.34 -7.06
C PHE A 75 -3.81 7.64 -6.95
N SER A 76 -4.99 7.67 -7.54
CA SER A 76 -5.95 8.74 -7.33
C SER A 76 -6.83 8.39 -6.13
N PHE A 77 -7.43 9.41 -5.53
CA PHE A 77 -8.28 9.22 -4.36
C PHE A 77 -9.42 8.21 -4.61
N SER A 78 -9.95 8.17 -5.82
CA SER A 78 -11.05 7.28 -6.17
C SER A 78 -10.67 5.80 -6.19
N GLN A 79 -9.37 5.48 -6.22
CA GLN A 79 -8.87 4.11 -6.24
C GLN A 79 -8.57 3.56 -4.86
N LEU A 80 -8.72 4.37 -3.82
CA LEU A 80 -8.35 4.00 -2.46
C LEU A 80 -9.56 3.51 -1.68
N LYS A 81 -9.34 2.51 -0.82
CA LYS A 81 -10.39 1.95 0.03
C LYS A 81 -9.89 1.85 1.46
N ILE A 82 -10.82 1.95 2.40
CA ILE A 82 -10.53 1.83 3.82
C ILE A 82 -11.24 0.58 4.33
N GLN A 83 -10.49 -0.21 5.04
CA GLN A 83 -11.03 -1.40 5.68
C GLN A 83 -11.31 -1.14 7.16
#